data_d37ffa6df4d9c4a83bfb48f8137702d8
#
_entry.id   d37ffa6df4d9c4a83bfb48f8137702d8
#
_cell.length_a   1.000
_cell.length_b   1.000
_cell.length_c   1.000
_cell.angle_alpha   90.00
_cell.angle_beta   90.00
_cell.angle_gamma   90.00
#
_symmetry.space_group_name_H-M   'P 1'
#
loop_
_entity.id
_entity.type
_entity.pdbx_description
1 polymer ?
#
loop_
_entity_poly.entity_id
_entity_poly.type
_entity_poly.pdbx_seq_one_letter_code
_entity_poly.pdbx_strand_id
1 'polypeptide(L)'
;MKSIIVPVDFSTHSERALKVAASLAKKNQADLLVLHMLELTSAMIGEGGHMAQEHVVHLIKAGEKRFVDFLDKPYLKGINVTPIIKHYKVFSEISEVAKKHKVDLVVMGSQGSEGLEEIFIGSNTELVVRHSEVPVLVVKGEVEDFNPKNFVFACDFQMENIPALLKAKKLSEFLDSKLHLVYINTPGDEFLSTQDAYARISEFLHEAKLGLGVDIHNDYTVEKGILNYSQKVPADLIGIPTHGRKGLSHFFMGSIGEDVANHSDIPVITFKI
;
A
#
# COMPACT_ATOMS: atom_id res chain seq x y z
N MET A 1 1.92 -12.50 -9.40
CA MET A 1 0.79 -11.95 -8.59
C MET A 1 -0.47 -12.70 -8.99
N LYS A 2 -1.20 -13.27 -8.01
CA LYS A 2 -2.37 -14.11 -8.29
C LYS A 2 -3.66 -13.53 -7.71
N SER A 3 -3.55 -12.76 -6.63
CA SER A 3 -4.72 -12.24 -5.91
C SER A 3 -4.43 -10.86 -5.32
N ILE A 4 -5.36 -9.94 -5.52
CA ILE A 4 -5.32 -8.56 -5.04
C ILE A 4 -6.57 -8.32 -4.19
N ILE A 5 -6.43 -7.71 -3.02
CA ILE A 5 -7.57 -7.26 -2.21
C ILE A 5 -7.71 -5.75 -2.28
N VAL A 6 -8.94 -5.28 -2.42
CA VAL A 6 -9.30 -3.86 -2.49
C VAL A 6 -10.36 -3.60 -1.42
N PRO A 7 -10.00 -3.03 -0.28
CA PRO A 7 -10.97 -2.53 0.68
C PRO A 7 -11.69 -1.32 0.11
N VAL A 8 -13.04 -1.31 0.20
CA VAL A 8 -13.89 -0.27 -0.36
C VAL A 8 -14.95 0.22 0.62
N ASP A 9 -15.20 1.51 0.59
CA ASP A 9 -16.29 2.20 1.28
C ASP A 9 -17.30 2.81 0.29
N PHE A 10 -17.15 2.49 -0.99
CA PHE A 10 -17.90 3.00 -2.12
C PHE A 10 -17.68 4.50 -2.40
N SER A 11 -16.64 5.10 -1.84
CA SER A 11 -16.20 6.45 -2.17
C SER A 11 -15.48 6.51 -3.50
N THR A 12 -15.30 7.73 -4.03
CA THR A 12 -14.47 7.96 -5.23
C THR A 12 -13.03 7.51 -5.03
N HIS A 13 -12.48 7.64 -3.81
CA HIS A 13 -11.13 7.19 -3.50
C HIS A 13 -10.99 5.67 -3.58
N SER A 14 -11.97 4.93 -3.06
CA SER A 14 -11.98 3.47 -3.19
C SER A 14 -12.25 3.00 -4.63
N GLU A 15 -13.02 3.77 -5.44
CA GLU A 15 -13.18 3.49 -6.86
C GLU A 15 -11.86 3.69 -7.64
N ARG A 16 -11.09 4.73 -7.34
CA ARG A 16 -9.74 4.93 -7.92
C ARG A 16 -8.81 3.76 -7.59
N ALA A 17 -8.80 3.30 -6.35
CA ALA A 17 -8.04 2.12 -5.93
C ALA A 17 -8.49 0.86 -6.69
N LEU A 18 -9.79 0.66 -6.87
CA LEU A 18 -10.34 -0.46 -7.63
C LEU A 18 -9.92 -0.40 -9.11
N LYS A 19 -9.89 0.78 -9.72
CA LYS A 19 -9.44 0.97 -11.11
C LYS A 19 -7.96 0.61 -11.27
N VAL A 20 -7.10 1.03 -10.35
CA VAL A 20 -5.68 0.66 -10.31
C VAL A 20 -5.52 -0.85 -10.14
N ALA A 21 -6.24 -1.44 -9.18
CA ALA A 21 -6.20 -2.89 -8.95
C ALA A 21 -6.68 -3.68 -10.18
N ALA A 22 -7.69 -3.17 -10.89
CA ALA A 22 -8.17 -3.79 -12.13
C ALA A 22 -7.11 -3.78 -13.24
N SER A 23 -6.34 -2.68 -13.42
CA SER A 23 -5.23 -2.62 -14.36
C SER A 23 -4.17 -3.67 -14.03
N LEU A 24 -3.81 -3.80 -12.74
CA LEU A 24 -2.87 -4.82 -12.25
C LEU A 24 -3.40 -6.24 -12.44
N ALA A 25 -4.68 -6.46 -12.15
CA ALA A 25 -5.31 -7.77 -12.27
C ALA A 25 -5.35 -8.25 -13.73
N LYS A 26 -5.70 -7.36 -14.67
CA LYS A 26 -5.68 -7.68 -16.11
C LYS A 26 -4.27 -8.05 -16.58
N LYS A 27 -3.27 -7.25 -16.23
CA LYS A 27 -1.88 -7.49 -16.65
C LYS A 27 -1.34 -8.82 -16.13
N ASN A 28 -1.76 -9.24 -14.93
CA ASN A 28 -1.23 -10.42 -14.26
C ASN A 28 -2.19 -11.62 -14.22
N GLN A 29 -3.38 -11.50 -14.81
CA GLN A 29 -4.44 -12.52 -14.71
C GLN A 29 -4.75 -12.88 -13.25
N ALA A 30 -4.82 -11.85 -12.40
CA ALA A 30 -5.04 -12.00 -10.96
C ALA A 30 -6.52 -11.85 -10.60
N ASP A 31 -6.95 -12.55 -9.54
CA ASP A 31 -8.27 -12.39 -8.95
C ASP A 31 -8.35 -11.09 -8.14
N LEU A 32 -9.51 -10.43 -8.17
CA LEU A 32 -9.83 -9.28 -7.32
C LEU A 32 -10.79 -9.68 -6.22
N LEU A 33 -10.38 -9.46 -4.97
CA LEU A 33 -11.23 -9.55 -3.79
C LEU A 33 -11.62 -8.13 -3.39
N VAL A 34 -12.89 -7.75 -3.53
CA VAL A 34 -13.37 -6.42 -3.18
C VAL A 34 -14.07 -6.49 -1.84
N LEU A 35 -13.44 -5.93 -0.80
CA LEU A 35 -13.86 -6.07 0.59
C LEU A 35 -14.56 -4.80 1.08
N HIS A 36 -15.81 -4.92 1.50
CA HIS A 36 -16.53 -3.86 2.21
C HIS A 36 -16.74 -4.23 3.68
N MET A 37 -16.49 -3.24 4.54
CA MET A 37 -16.66 -3.38 5.98
C MET A 37 -17.95 -2.73 6.43
N LEU A 38 -18.84 -3.49 7.06
CA LEU A 38 -20.04 -2.95 7.70
C LEU A 38 -19.67 -2.30 9.03
N GLU A 39 -20.03 -1.06 9.20
CA GLU A 39 -19.90 -0.33 10.47
C GLU A 39 -21.03 -0.76 11.41
N LEU A 40 -20.73 -1.70 12.30
CA LEU A 40 -21.64 -2.09 13.37
C LEU A 40 -21.28 -1.31 14.64
N THR A 41 -22.24 -0.53 15.16
CA THR A 41 -22.06 0.15 16.44
C THR A 41 -22.06 -0.82 17.61
N SER A 42 -21.39 -0.47 18.71
CA SER A 42 -21.37 -1.29 19.94
C SER A 42 -22.79 -1.57 20.48
N ALA A 43 -23.74 -0.65 20.27
CA ALA A 43 -25.14 -0.84 20.62
C ALA A 43 -25.80 -1.97 19.82
N MET A 44 -25.47 -2.09 18.52
CA MET A 44 -26.01 -3.17 17.67
C MET A 44 -25.45 -4.56 18.03
N ILE A 45 -24.25 -4.61 18.60
CA ILE A 45 -23.59 -5.86 19.01
C ILE A 45 -24.06 -6.30 20.41
N GLY A 46 -24.39 -5.33 21.31
CA GLY A 46 -24.72 -5.56 22.71
C GLY A 46 -26.19 -5.93 22.98
N GLU A 47 -27.10 -5.58 22.10
CA GLU A 47 -28.53 -5.91 22.21
C GLU A 47 -28.78 -7.28 21.58
N GLY A 48 -28.59 -8.34 22.36
CA GLY A 48 -28.85 -9.74 21.95
C GLY A 48 -30.35 -10.06 21.71
N GLY A 49 -31.01 -9.33 20.80
CA GLY A 49 -32.41 -9.51 20.44
C GLY A 49 -32.63 -9.66 18.95
N HIS A 50 -33.81 -10.16 18.56
CA HIS A 50 -34.22 -10.34 17.17
C HIS A 50 -34.08 -9.05 16.34
N MET A 51 -34.29 -7.87 16.92
CA MET A 51 -34.12 -6.58 16.26
C MET A 51 -32.69 -6.29 15.80
N ALA A 52 -31.68 -6.72 16.57
CA ALA A 52 -30.28 -6.58 16.17
C ALA A 52 -29.94 -7.46 14.97
N GLN A 53 -30.48 -8.67 14.91
CA GLN A 53 -30.26 -9.59 13.79
C GLN A 53 -30.91 -9.09 12.50
N GLU A 54 -32.16 -8.58 12.57
CA GLU A 54 -32.86 -8.00 11.40
C GLU A 54 -32.10 -6.79 10.86
N HIS A 55 -31.56 -5.93 11.75
CA HIS A 55 -30.79 -4.76 11.36
C HIS A 55 -29.50 -5.13 10.64
N VAL A 56 -28.76 -6.13 11.15
CA VAL A 56 -27.54 -6.64 10.50
C VAL A 56 -27.85 -7.22 9.11
N VAL A 57 -28.94 -8.00 8.99
CA VAL A 57 -29.39 -8.53 7.69
C VAL A 57 -29.73 -7.40 6.72
N HIS A 58 -30.37 -6.33 7.20
CA HIS A 58 -30.70 -5.17 6.37
C HIS A 58 -29.42 -4.47 5.88
N LEU A 59 -28.41 -4.27 6.74
CA LEU A 59 -27.11 -3.67 6.37
C LEU A 59 -26.36 -4.53 5.35
N ILE A 60 -26.37 -5.85 5.50
CA ILE A 60 -25.76 -6.77 4.53
C ILE A 60 -26.44 -6.60 3.16
N LYS A 61 -27.77 -6.64 3.10
CA LYS A 61 -28.52 -6.48 1.85
C LYS A 61 -28.27 -5.10 1.21
N ALA A 62 -28.17 -4.05 2.02
CA ALA A 62 -27.83 -2.72 1.53
C ALA A 62 -26.41 -2.69 0.93
N GLY A 63 -25.44 -3.34 1.59
CA GLY A 63 -24.08 -3.49 1.07
C GLY A 63 -24.03 -4.29 -0.23
N GLU A 64 -24.75 -5.42 -0.30
CA GLU A 64 -24.85 -6.22 -1.53
C GLU A 64 -25.44 -5.40 -2.71
N LYS A 65 -26.48 -4.62 -2.45
CA LYS A 65 -27.07 -3.74 -3.47
C LYS A 65 -26.04 -2.69 -3.95
N ARG A 66 -25.31 -2.05 -3.02
CA ARG A 66 -24.26 -1.08 -3.39
C ARG A 66 -23.15 -1.72 -4.21
N PHE A 67 -22.78 -2.97 -3.95
CA PHE A 67 -21.80 -3.70 -4.76
C PHE A 67 -22.25 -3.87 -6.21
N VAL A 68 -23.52 -4.13 -6.47
CA VAL A 68 -24.03 -4.28 -7.86
C VAL A 68 -23.69 -3.06 -8.68
N ASP A 69 -24.03 -1.85 -8.18
CA ASP A 69 -23.77 -0.60 -8.88
C ASP A 69 -22.27 -0.25 -8.93
N PHE A 70 -21.55 -0.53 -7.84
CA PHE A 70 -20.13 -0.19 -7.72
C PHE A 70 -19.24 -1.07 -8.60
N LEU A 71 -19.61 -2.33 -8.80
CA LEU A 71 -18.84 -3.29 -9.61
C LEU A 71 -19.30 -3.37 -11.08
N ASP A 72 -20.40 -2.69 -11.45
CA ASP A 72 -20.81 -2.59 -12.86
C ASP A 72 -19.96 -1.55 -13.59
N LYS A 73 -18.69 -1.91 -13.82
CA LYS A 73 -17.71 -1.02 -14.44
C LYS A 73 -17.06 -1.70 -15.66
N PRO A 74 -16.93 -0.99 -16.79
CA PRO A 74 -16.31 -1.54 -18.00
C PRO A 74 -14.87 -2.03 -17.77
N TYR A 75 -14.12 -1.38 -16.89
CA TYR A 75 -12.74 -1.74 -16.58
C TYR A 75 -12.61 -3.04 -15.75
N LEU A 76 -13.70 -3.59 -15.22
CA LEU A 76 -13.70 -4.88 -14.52
C LEU A 76 -14.02 -6.07 -15.43
N LYS A 77 -14.43 -5.83 -16.69
CA LYS A 77 -14.74 -6.90 -17.62
C LYS A 77 -13.52 -7.80 -17.88
N GLY A 78 -13.74 -9.11 -17.77
CA GLY A 78 -12.71 -10.13 -17.96
C GLY A 78 -11.83 -10.40 -16.73
N ILE A 79 -12.13 -9.80 -15.59
CA ILE A 79 -11.46 -10.05 -14.31
C ILE A 79 -12.40 -10.91 -13.44
N ASN A 80 -11.85 -11.89 -12.73
CA ASN A 80 -12.59 -12.60 -11.70
C ASN A 80 -12.68 -11.73 -10.45
N VAL A 81 -13.86 -11.16 -10.19
CA VAL A 81 -14.11 -10.24 -9.06
C VAL A 81 -14.99 -10.95 -8.04
N THR A 82 -14.52 -11.01 -6.79
CA THR A 82 -15.26 -11.59 -5.67
C THR A 82 -15.59 -10.49 -4.65
N PRO A 83 -16.84 -10.07 -4.52
CA PRO A 83 -17.27 -9.17 -3.45
C PRO A 83 -17.28 -9.90 -2.11
N ILE A 84 -16.78 -9.25 -1.07
CA ILE A 84 -16.73 -9.75 0.31
C ILE A 84 -17.30 -8.69 1.23
N ILE A 85 -18.27 -9.06 2.06
CA ILE A 85 -18.80 -8.21 3.12
C ILE A 85 -18.35 -8.79 4.46
N LYS A 86 -17.75 -7.95 5.29
CA LYS A 86 -17.29 -8.31 6.64
C LYS A 86 -17.79 -7.27 7.66
N HIS A 87 -17.68 -7.61 8.91
CA HIS A 87 -17.98 -6.76 10.05
C HIS A 87 -16.81 -6.85 11.05
N TYR A 88 -16.62 -5.87 11.90
CA TYR A 88 -15.51 -5.68 12.81
C TYR A 88 -14.49 -4.62 12.34
N LYS A 89 -13.28 -4.68 12.85
CA LYS A 89 -12.24 -3.70 12.56
C LYS A 89 -11.63 -3.95 11.19
N VAL A 90 -11.62 -2.93 10.34
CA VAL A 90 -11.12 -2.97 8.95
C VAL A 90 -9.77 -3.68 8.84
N PHE A 91 -8.82 -3.33 9.69
CA PHE A 91 -7.47 -3.91 9.65
C PHE A 91 -7.45 -5.43 9.91
N SER A 92 -8.15 -5.93 10.95
CA SER A 92 -8.13 -7.35 11.30
C SER A 92 -8.74 -8.21 10.20
N GLU A 93 -9.83 -7.73 9.60
CA GLU A 93 -10.51 -8.45 8.53
C GLU A 93 -9.70 -8.46 7.23
N ILE A 94 -9.04 -7.35 6.87
CA ILE A 94 -8.12 -7.33 5.72
C ILE A 94 -7.01 -8.36 5.91
N SER A 95 -6.41 -8.42 7.10
CA SER A 95 -5.33 -9.37 7.40
C SER A 95 -5.82 -10.82 7.34
N GLU A 96 -7.01 -11.11 7.88
CA GLU A 96 -7.61 -12.44 7.85
C GLU A 96 -7.93 -12.88 6.41
N VAL A 97 -8.59 -12.03 5.64
CA VAL A 97 -8.94 -12.30 4.24
C VAL A 97 -7.66 -12.46 3.41
N ALA A 98 -6.67 -11.58 3.60
CA ALA A 98 -5.40 -11.65 2.90
C ALA A 98 -4.67 -12.98 3.16
N LYS A 99 -4.65 -13.43 4.40
CA LYS A 99 -4.04 -14.72 4.78
C LYS A 99 -4.82 -15.91 4.21
N LYS A 100 -6.15 -15.91 4.37
CA LYS A 100 -7.04 -16.99 3.89
C LYS A 100 -6.94 -17.20 2.37
N HIS A 101 -6.91 -16.11 1.62
CA HIS A 101 -6.89 -16.13 0.15
C HIS A 101 -5.49 -16.01 -0.44
N LYS A 102 -4.43 -16.00 0.39
CA LYS A 102 -3.02 -15.86 -0.05
C LYS A 102 -2.83 -14.65 -0.97
N VAL A 103 -3.34 -13.51 -0.52
CA VAL A 103 -3.28 -12.24 -1.26
C VAL A 103 -1.84 -11.79 -1.43
N ASP A 104 -1.50 -11.31 -2.62
CA ASP A 104 -0.16 -10.82 -2.94
C ASP A 104 -0.02 -9.30 -2.73
N LEU A 105 -1.14 -8.56 -2.81
CA LEU A 105 -1.16 -7.09 -2.77
C LEU A 105 -2.48 -6.58 -2.19
N VAL A 106 -2.40 -5.58 -1.32
CA VAL A 106 -3.54 -4.74 -0.90
C VAL A 106 -3.48 -3.45 -1.70
N VAL A 107 -4.59 -3.00 -2.30
CA VAL A 107 -4.69 -1.70 -2.97
C VAL A 107 -5.77 -0.88 -2.28
N MET A 108 -5.41 0.30 -1.78
CA MET A 108 -6.31 1.17 -1.02
C MET A 108 -6.30 2.60 -1.56
N GLY A 109 -7.44 3.29 -1.43
CA GLY A 109 -7.47 4.74 -1.55
C GLY A 109 -6.78 5.40 -0.35
N SER A 110 -6.25 6.60 -0.55
CA SER A 110 -5.59 7.35 0.53
C SER A 110 -6.58 7.86 1.58
N GLN A 111 -7.83 8.12 1.20
CA GLN A 111 -8.89 8.64 2.06
C GLN A 111 -10.16 7.80 1.90
N GLY A 112 -11.03 7.82 2.92
CA GLY A 112 -12.36 7.23 2.85
C GLY A 112 -13.45 8.29 2.60
N SER A 113 -14.71 7.89 2.76
CA SER A 113 -15.90 8.75 2.55
C SER A 113 -15.99 9.94 3.50
N GLU A 114 -15.30 9.92 4.64
CA GLU A 114 -15.36 10.95 5.69
C GLU A 114 -14.13 11.90 5.70
N GLY A 115 -13.21 11.77 4.72
CA GLY A 115 -11.98 12.58 4.68
C GLY A 115 -12.24 14.05 4.43
N LEU A 116 -11.75 14.92 5.32
CA LEU A 116 -11.61 16.35 5.07
C LEU A 116 -10.67 16.56 3.88
N GLU A 117 -10.85 17.63 3.11
CA GLU A 117 -10.13 17.94 1.86
C GLU A 117 -8.60 18.10 2.00
N GLU A 118 -8.04 17.86 3.17
CA GLU A 118 -6.61 17.98 3.45
C GLU A 118 -5.87 16.64 3.30
N ILE A 119 -4.73 16.73 2.73
CA ILE A 119 -3.59 15.90 2.32
C ILE A 119 -3.29 14.63 3.18
N PHE A 120 -4.14 14.22 4.13
CA PHE A 120 -3.85 13.14 5.08
C PHE A 120 -4.41 11.78 4.63
N ILE A 121 -3.60 10.74 4.88
CA ILE A 121 -4.07 9.35 4.75
C ILE A 121 -5.14 9.08 5.81
N GLY A 122 -6.27 8.49 5.40
CA GLY A 122 -7.33 8.09 6.32
C GLY A 122 -6.85 7.05 7.34
N SER A 123 -7.42 7.13 8.54
CA SER A 123 -7.04 6.28 9.68
C SER A 123 -7.04 4.77 9.38
N ASN A 124 -7.98 4.30 8.57
CA ASN A 124 -8.04 2.90 8.15
C ASN A 124 -6.85 2.53 7.24
N THR A 125 -6.48 3.40 6.31
CA THR A 125 -5.34 3.18 5.41
C THR A 125 -4.03 3.21 6.19
N GLU A 126 -3.86 4.15 7.12
CA GLU A 126 -2.71 4.22 8.04
C GLU A 126 -2.55 2.91 8.83
N LEU A 127 -3.63 2.41 9.43
CA LEU A 127 -3.60 1.15 10.18
C LEU A 127 -3.21 -0.04 9.31
N VAL A 128 -3.69 -0.10 8.07
CA VAL A 128 -3.35 -1.19 7.15
C VAL A 128 -1.90 -1.09 6.70
N VAL A 129 -1.42 0.09 6.31
CA VAL A 129 -0.01 0.36 5.96
C VAL A 129 0.94 -0.06 7.08
N ARG A 130 0.61 0.28 8.33
CA ARG A 130 1.44 0.01 9.51
C ARG A 130 1.51 -1.47 9.88
N HIS A 131 0.45 -2.24 9.62
CA HIS A 131 0.33 -3.59 10.20
C HIS A 131 0.22 -4.72 9.18
N SER A 132 0.00 -4.43 7.90
CA SER A 132 -0.18 -5.46 6.89
C SER A 132 1.09 -6.26 6.65
N GLU A 133 1.01 -7.58 6.66
CA GLU A 133 2.09 -8.49 6.24
C GLU A 133 2.25 -8.52 4.71
N VAL A 134 1.20 -8.10 4.01
CA VAL A 134 1.16 -8.03 2.55
C VAL A 134 1.49 -6.59 2.12
N PRO A 135 2.23 -6.39 1.03
CA PRO A 135 2.46 -5.04 0.50
C PRO A 135 1.16 -4.25 0.31
N VAL A 136 1.20 -2.95 0.65
CA VAL A 136 0.04 -2.06 0.55
C VAL A 136 0.34 -0.94 -0.43
N LEU A 137 -0.40 -0.89 -1.53
CA LEU A 137 -0.37 0.20 -2.51
C LEU A 137 -1.44 1.23 -2.16
N VAL A 138 -1.00 2.44 -1.87
CA VAL A 138 -1.88 3.59 -1.58
C VAL A 138 -2.01 4.45 -2.83
N VAL A 139 -3.25 4.65 -3.28
CA VAL A 139 -3.61 5.43 -4.48
C VAL A 139 -4.29 6.72 -4.06
N LYS A 140 -3.78 7.88 -4.51
CA LYS A 140 -4.36 9.19 -4.21
C LYS A 140 -5.15 9.79 -5.39
N GLY A 141 -4.46 10.06 -6.46
CA GLY A 141 -5.01 10.74 -7.63
C GLY A 141 -5.79 9.83 -8.58
N GLU A 142 -6.33 10.42 -9.63
CA GLU A 142 -6.84 9.63 -10.75
C GLU A 142 -5.68 9.04 -11.54
N VAL A 143 -5.74 7.74 -11.75
CA VAL A 143 -4.81 7.00 -12.60
C VAL A 143 -5.65 6.28 -13.64
N GLU A 144 -5.59 6.73 -14.89
CA GLU A 144 -6.41 6.14 -15.96
C GLU A 144 -5.97 4.72 -16.32
N ASP A 145 -4.67 4.52 -16.47
CA ASP A 145 -4.06 3.20 -16.74
C ASP A 145 -2.78 3.07 -15.89
N PHE A 146 -2.86 2.25 -14.84
CA PHE A 146 -1.74 2.06 -13.92
C PHE A 146 -0.73 1.09 -14.53
N ASN A 147 0.27 1.66 -15.20
CA ASN A 147 1.36 0.93 -15.84
C ASN A 147 2.71 1.61 -15.53
N PRO A 148 3.16 1.57 -14.26
CA PRO A 148 4.37 2.26 -13.85
C PRO A 148 5.60 1.73 -14.58
N LYS A 149 6.41 2.64 -15.15
CA LYS A 149 7.66 2.33 -15.85
C LYS A 149 8.87 2.55 -14.99
N ASN A 150 8.82 3.53 -14.09
CA ASN A 150 9.88 3.85 -13.14
C ASN A 150 9.39 3.63 -11.72
N PHE A 151 9.94 2.64 -11.06
CA PHE A 151 9.66 2.30 -9.67
C PHE A 151 10.86 2.69 -8.81
N VAL A 152 10.73 3.74 -7.98
CA VAL A 152 11.75 4.16 -7.02
C VAL A 152 11.53 3.41 -5.72
N PHE A 153 12.57 2.73 -5.23
CA PHE A 153 12.56 2.09 -3.91
C PHE A 153 13.61 2.77 -3.02
N ALA A 154 13.14 3.49 -2.01
CA ALA A 154 13.98 4.16 -1.03
C ALA A 154 14.22 3.26 0.19
N CYS A 155 15.49 3.10 0.58
CA CYS A 155 15.89 2.20 1.65
C CYS A 155 17.13 2.74 2.37
N ASP A 156 17.29 2.42 3.66
CA ASP A 156 18.49 2.75 4.45
C ASP A 156 19.60 1.70 4.33
N PHE A 157 19.33 0.62 3.60
CA PHE A 157 20.25 -0.48 3.38
C PHE A 157 20.76 -1.16 4.67
N GLN A 158 19.90 -1.21 5.70
CA GLN A 158 20.12 -2.08 6.85
C GLN A 158 19.65 -3.51 6.54
N MET A 159 20.32 -4.54 7.08
CA MET A 159 20.12 -5.95 6.74
C MET A 159 18.68 -6.42 6.91
N GLU A 160 17.95 -5.86 7.86
CA GLU A 160 16.53 -6.16 8.10
C GLU A 160 15.61 -5.77 6.92
N ASN A 161 16.06 -4.86 6.02
CA ASN A 161 15.32 -4.43 4.85
C ASN A 161 15.46 -5.35 3.61
N ILE A 162 16.33 -6.39 3.68
CA ILE A 162 16.49 -7.34 2.57
C ILE A 162 15.15 -7.96 2.13
N PRO A 163 14.28 -8.46 3.03
CA PRO A 163 13.00 -9.02 2.60
C PRO A 163 12.11 -8.03 1.87
N ALA A 164 12.11 -6.75 2.27
CA ALA A 164 11.35 -5.70 1.62
C ALA A 164 11.88 -5.42 0.20
N LEU A 165 13.20 -5.32 0.02
CA LEU A 165 13.82 -5.16 -1.29
C LEU A 165 13.52 -6.35 -2.22
N LEU A 166 13.58 -7.58 -1.73
CA LEU A 166 13.26 -8.76 -2.53
C LEU A 166 11.79 -8.76 -2.98
N LYS A 167 10.86 -8.33 -2.12
CA LYS A 167 9.45 -8.14 -2.48
C LYS A 167 9.29 -7.03 -3.53
N ALA A 168 9.99 -5.89 -3.36
CA ALA A 168 9.96 -4.78 -4.31
C ALA A 168 10.52 -5.17 -5.68
N LYS A 169 11.64 -5.89 -5.70
CA LYS A 169 12.23 -6.43 -6.94
C LYS A 169 11.25 -7.37 -7.66
N LYS A 170 10.64 -8.31 -6.94
CA LYS A 170 9.64 -9.21 -7.51
C LYS A 170 8.44 -8.43 -8.07
N LEU A 171 8.00 -7.38 -7.37
CA LEU A 171 6.91 -6.53 -7.83
C LEU A 171 7.31 -5.76 -9.10
N SER A 172 8.52 -5.20 -9.17
CA SER A 172 8.99 -4.50 -10.37
C SER A 172 9.01 -5.41 -11.62
N GLU A 173 9.34 -6.69 -11.45
CA GLU A 173 9.27 -7.70 -12.50
C GLU A 173 7.81 -7.94 -12.96
N PHE A 174 6.86 -8.03 -12.03
CA PHE A 174 5.43 -8.16 -12.36
C PHE A 174 4.86 -6.93 -13.07
N LEU A 175 5.35 -5.75 -12.69
CA LEU A 175 4.93 -4.48 -13.28
C LEU A 175 5.61 -4.19 -14.63
N ASP A 176 6.65 -4.92 -14.99
CA ASP A 176 7.53 -4.59 -16.11
C ASP A 176 8.05 -3.15 -15.98
N SER A 177 8.52 -2.83 -14.76
CA SER A 177 9.03 -1.50 -14.41
C SER A 177 10.53 -1.55 -14.07
N LYS A 178 11.23 -0.48 -14.40
CA LYS A 178 12.62 -0.29 -14.02
C LYS A 178 12.69 0.06 -12.53
N LEU A 179 13.39 -0.77 -11.75
CA LEU A 179 13.61 -0.51 -10.32
C LEU A 179 14.82 0.40 -10.14
N HIS A 180 14.59 1.56 -9.51
CA HIS A 180 15.59 2.52 -9.11
C HIS A 180 15.76 2.46 -7.59
N LEU A 181 16.94 2.08 -7.12
CA LEU A 181 17.25 2.03 -5.69
C LEU A 181 17.90 3.35 -5.28
N VAL A 182 17.45 3.91 -4.16
CA VAL A 182 18.03 5.15 -3.64
C VAL A 182 18.26 5.06 -2.13
N TYR A 183 19.43 5.52 -1.71
CA TYR A 183 19.76 5.83 -0.31
C TYR A 183 19.66 7.34 -0.13
N ILE A 184 18.81 7.79 0.80
CA ILE A 184 18.72 9.21 1.16
C ILE A 184 19.66 9.46 2.32
N ASN A 185 20.71 10.23 2.07
CA ASN A 185 21.71 10.59 3.06
C ASN A 185 21.39 11.98 3.62
N THR A 186 21.03 12.05 4.88
CA THR A 186 20.59 13.29 5.53
C THR A 186 21.63 13.80 6.53
N PRO A 187 21.72 15.11 6.76
CA PRO A 187 22.62 15.66 7.78
C PRO A 187 22.20 15.24 9.18
N GLY A 188 23.15 15.10 10.10
CA GLY A 188 22.92 14.71 11.50
C GLY A 188 23.70 13.47 11.89
N ASP A 189 23.26 12.80 12.96
CA ASP A 189 23.97 11.67 13.55
C ASP A 189 24.01 10.42 12.65
N GLU A 190 23.06 10.31 11.73
CA GLU A 190 22.97 9.21 10.76
C GLU A 190 23.73 9.48 9.44
N PHE A 191 24.37 10.63 9.32
CA PHE A 191 25.13 10.97 8.12
C PHE A 191 26.28 10.00 7.87
N LEU A 192 26.35 9.48 6.66
CA LEU A 192 27.46 8.64 6.22
C LEU A 192 28.35 9.37 5.21
N SER A 193 29.64 9.18 5.33
CA SER A 193 30.53 9.55 4.21
C SER A 193 30.14 8.73 2.96
N THR A 194 30.47 9.25 1.79
CA THR A 194 30.23 8.53 0.53
C THR A 194 30.83 7.13 0.56
N GLN A 195 32.02 6.99 1.15
CA GLN A 195 32.71 5.69 1.26
C GLN A 195 31.95 4.74 2.15
N ASP A 196 31.48 5.18 3.33
CA ASP A 196 30.76 4.34 4.29
C ASP A 196 29.38 3.97 3.75
N ALA A 197 28.71 4.89 3.05
CA ALA A 197 27.44 4.62 2.40
C ALA A 197 27.57 3.53 1.33
N TYR A 198 28.59 3.61 0.46
CA TYR A 198 28.84 2.56 -0.54
C TYR A 198 29.27 1.24 0.10
N ALA A 199 30.01 1.25 1.21
CA ALA A 199 30.37 0.03 1.92
C ALA A 199 29.12 -0.68 2.46
N ARG A 200 28.21 0.05 3.15
CA ARG A 200 26.92 -0.46 3.64
C ARG A 200 26.06 -1.03 2.50
N ILE A 201 25.90 -0.27 1.42
CA ILE A 201 25.12 -0.67 0.25
C ILE A 201 25.70 -1.95 -0.38
N SER A 202 27.02 -2.02 -0.53
CA SER A 202 27.69 -3.18 -1.13
C SER A 202 27.51 -4.44 -0.30
N GLU A 203 27.67 -4.36 1.03
CA GLU A 203 27.46 -5.46 1.95
C GLU A 203 26.00 -5.95 1.89
N PHE A 204 25.03 -5.03 1.95
CA PHE A 204 23.61 -5.32 1.86
C PHE A 204 23.24 -6.03 0.54
N LEU A 205 23.70 -5.52 -0.61
CA LEU A 205 23.42 -6.11 -1.91
C LEU A 205 24.09 -7.47 -2.08
N HIS A 206 25.29 -7.64 -1.53
CA HIS A 206 25.99 -8.94 -1.49
C HIS A 206 25.17 -9.97 -0.71
N GLU A 207 24.69 -9.63 0.49
CA GLU A 207 23.85 -10.52 1.30
C GLU A 207 22.50 -10.81 0.63
N ALA A 208 21.89 -9.81 0.01
CA ALA A 208 20.67 -9.96 -0.78
C ALA A 208 20.87 -10.75 -2.08
N LYS A 209 22.13 -11.03 -2.48
CA LYS A 209 22.50 -11.69 -3.76
C LYS A 209 21.96 -10.95 -4.98
N LEU A 210 22.04 -9.62 -4.97
CA LEU A 210 21.54 -8.75 -6.02
C LEU A 210 22.67 -7.91 -6.62
N GLY A 211 22.75 -7.88 -7.95
CA GLY A 211 23.64 -7.00 -8.71
C GLY A 211 22.91 -5.77 -9.21
N LEU A 212 22.46 -4.89 -8.31
CA LEU A 212 21.71 -3.67 -8.64
C LEU A 212 22.54 -2.43 -8.33
N GLY A 213 22.36 -1.37 -9.15
CA GLY A 213 22.90 -0.04 -8.85
C GLY A 213 22.03 0.67 -7.81
N VAL A 214 22.68 1.44 -6.95
CA VAL A 214 22.01 2.28 -5.96
C VAL A 214 22.54 3.71 -6.09
N ASP A 215 21.63 4.67 -6.17
CA ASP A 215 21.95 6.08 -6.13
C ASP A 215 22.00 6.58 -4.67
N ILE A 216 22.99 7.42 -4.35
CA ILE A 216 23.03 8.17 -3.09
C ILE A 216 22.51 9.57 -3.38
N HIS A 217 21.44 9.96 -2.70
CA HIS A 217 20.84 11.29 -2.81
C HIS A 217 20.92 12.01 -1.46
N ASN A 218 21.55 13.19 -1.46
CA ASN A 218 21.66 14.01 -0.24
C ASN A 218 20.50 14.99 -0.19
N ASP A 219 19.81 15.04 0.96
CA ASP A 219 18.73 16.00 1.21
C ASP A 219 18.64 16.33 2.70
N TYR A 220 17.84 17.33 3.06
CA TYR A 220 17.67 17.77 4.45
C TYR A 220 16.86 16.78 5.29
N THR A 221 15.88 16.11 4.68
CA THR A 221 15.07 15.06 5.35
C THR A 221 14.87 13.89 4.39
N VAL A 222 14.62 12.71 4.95
CA VAL A 222 14.39 11.51 4.17
C VAL A 222 13.18 11.67 3.25
N GLU A 223 12.08 12.22 3.77
CA GLU A 223 10.86 12.48 3.01
C GLU A 223 11.13 13.37 1.79
N LYS A 224 11.73 14.56 2.02
CA LYS A 224 12.07 15.48 0.92
C LYS A 224 12.99 14.83 -0.10
N GLY A 225 13.99 14.09 0.38
CA GLY A 225 14.93 13.38 -0.49
C GLY A 225 14.23 12.33 -1.37
N ILE A 226 13.29 11.58 -0.84
CA ILE A 226 12.48 10.62 -1.62
C ILE A 226 11.67 11.35 -2.69
N LEU A 227 10.96 12.41 -2.32
CA LEU A 227 10.11 13.18 -3.24
C LEU A 227 10.96 13.87 -4.34
N ASN A 228 12.06 14.52 -3.96
CA ASN A 228 12.97 15.20 -4.90
C ASN A 228 13.64 14.19 -5.86
N TYR A 229 14.11 13.07 -5.34
CA TYR A 229 14.66 12.00 -6.17
C TYR A 229 13.62 11.42 -7.13
N SER A 230 12.40 11.20 -6.66
CA SER A 230 11.29 10.69 -7.47
C SER A 230 10.91 11.62 -8.63
N GLN A 231 11.04 12.95 -8.44
CA GLN A 231 10.87 13.91 -9.53
C GLN A 231 12.04 13.84 -10.53
N LYS A 232 13.28 13.69 -10.04
CA LYS A 232 14.47 13.57 -10.89
C LYS A 232 14.44 12.36 -11.82
N VAL A 233 13.86 11.23 -11.34
CA VAL A 233 13.80 9.95 -12.06
C VAL A 233 12.46 9.76 -12.78
N PRO A 234 11.62 10.74 -12.94
CA PRO A 234 10.16 10.74 -13.17
C PRO A 234 9.49 9.41 -12.75
N ALA A 235 9.44 9.20 -11.44
CA ALA A 235 8.87 7.98 -10.87
C ALA A 235 7.35 7.89 -11.06
N ASP A 236 6.87 6.69 -11.38
CA ASP A 236 5.44 6.37 -11.46
C ASP A 236 4.95 5.64 -10.20
N LEU A 237 5.89 5.13 -9.40
CA LEU A 237 5.64 4.38 -8.16
C LEU A 237 6.79 4.61 -7.18
N ILE A 238 6.47 4.85 -5.92
CA ILE A 238 7.44 4.94 -4.82
C ILE A 238 7.23 3.75 -3.89
N GLY A 239 8.30 3.04 -3.54
CA GLY A 239 8.29 1.93 -2.59
C GLY A 239 9.13 2.25 -1.36
N ILE A 240 8.61 1.89 -0.19
CA ILE A 240 9.24 2.17 1.10
C ILE A 240 9.08 0.95 2.01
N PRO A 241 10.17 0.46 2.66
CA PRO A 241 10.04 -0.52 3.72
C PRO A 241 9.41 0.13 4.97
N THR A 242 8.62 -0.63 5.71
CA THR A 242 7.97 -0.15 6.94
C THR A 242 8.22 -1.12 8.08
N HIS A 243 8.59 -0.59 9.25
CA HIS A 243 8.65 -1.34 10.48
C HIS A 243 7.26 -1.39 11.12
N GLY A 244 6.83 -2.57 11.56
CA GLY A 244 5.71 -2.67 12.50
C GLY A 244 6.11 -2.09 13.86
N ARG A 245 5.19 -2.13 14.85
CA ARG A 245 5.34 -1.55 16.22
C ARG A 245 6.64 -1.89 16.99
N LYS A 246 7.54 -2.73 16.48
CA LYS A 246 8.73 -3.23 17.19
C LYS A 246 10.06 -2.67 16.69
N GLY A 247 10.08 -1.85 15.65
CA GLY A 247 11.32 -1.28 15.11
C GLY A 247 11.77 -0.04 15.86
N LEU A 248 12.98 -0.08 16.44
CA LEU A 248 13.60 1.04 17.16
C LEU A 248 14.49 1.93 16.25
N SER A 249 14.54 1.69 14.95
CA SER A 249 15.37 2.53 14.07
C SER A 249 14.66 3.84 13.75
N HIS A 250 15.35 4.96 13.98
CA HIS A 250 14.86 6.32 13.76
C HIS A 250 14.48 6.62 12.30
N PHE A 251 14.90 5.79 11.36
CA PHE A 251 14.76 6.04 9.93
C PHE A 251 13.34 5.77 9.39
N PHE A 252 12.54 4.91 10.05
CA PHE A 252 11.20 4.53 9.58
C PHE A 252 10.20 4.34 10.74
N MET A 253 10.30 5.16 11.79
CA MET A 253 9.23 5.23 12.77
C MET A 253 7.98 5.80 12.07
N GLY A 254 6.99 4.96 11.85
CA GLY A 254 5.59 5.26 11.48
C GLY A 254 5.27 6.49 10.61
N SER A 255 6.07 7.52 10.71
CA SER A 255 5.87 8.82 10.09
C SER A 255 6.37 8.90 8.62
N ILE A 256 7.54 8.35 8.27
CA ILE A 256 8.11 8.62 6.93
C ILE A 256 7.30 7.97 5.82
N GLY A 257 6.89 6.71 5.99
CA GLY A 257 5.99 6.05 5.04
C GLY A 257 4.64 6.74 4.94
N GLU A 258 4.12 7.22 6.07
CA GLU A 258 2.91 8.02 6.17
C GLU A 258 3.12 9.42 5.58
N ASP A 259 4.23 10.09 5.90
CA ASP A 259 4.55 11.44 5.41
C ASP A 259 4.77 11.45 3.89
N VAL A 260 5.55 10.49 3.35
CA VAL A 260 5.72 10.35 1.90
C VAL A 260 4.39 10.05 1.23
N ALA A 261 3.61 9.10 1.78
CA ALA A 261 2.30 8.81 1.24
C ALA A 261 1.30 9.96 1.45
N ASN A 262 1.48 10.84 2.43
CA ASN A 262 0.70 12.06 2.63
C ASN A 262 1.03 13.15 1.60
N HIS A 263 2.30 13.34 1.27
CA HIS A 263 2.74 14.46 0.43
C HIS A 263 3.08 14.08 -1.02
N SER A 264 3.07 12.79 -1.35
CA SER A 264 3.29 12.33 -2.72
C SER A 264 2.01 12.34 -3.53
N ASP A 265 2.06 12.89 -4.74
CA ASP A 265 1.01 12.70 -5.77
C ASP A 265 1.19 11.35 -6.50
N ILE A 266 2.40 10.75 -6.40
CA ILE A 266 2.73 9.46 -6.98
C ILE A 266 2.19 8.36 -6.03
N PRO A 267 1.59 7.27 -6.55
CA PRO A 267 1.22 6.11 -5.74
C PRO A 267 2.40 5.58 -4.91
N VAL A 268 2.12 5.27 -3.65
CA VAL A 268 3.13 4.77 -2.71
C VAL A 268 2.83 3.34 -2.31
N ILE A 269 3.82 2.46 -2.38
CA ILE A 269 3.70 1.09 -1.90
C ILE A 269 4.62 0.84 -0.72
N THR A 270 4.08 0.24 0.32
CA THR A 270 4.83 -0.10 1.53
C THR A 270 5.04 -1.60 1.65
N PHE A 271 6.22 -1.96 2.16
CA PHE A 271 6.64 -3.35 2.36
C PHE A 271 7.02 -3.55 3.82
N LYS A 272 6.25 -4.35 4.55
CA LYS A 272 6.60 -4.69 5.93
C LYS A 272 7.85 -5.55 5.99
N ILE A 273 8.72 -5.16 6.91
CA ILE A 273 9.93 -5.87 7.30
C ILE A 273 9.60 -6.91 8.37
#